data_9b19d58b4bd5c8d618ccf94b5170e707
#
_entry.id   9b19d58b4bd5c8d618ccf94b5170e707
#
_cell.length_a   1.000
_cell.length_b   1.000
_cell.length_c   1.000
_cell.angle_alpha   90.00
_cell.angle_beta   90.00
_cell.angle_gamma   90.00
#
_symmetry.space_group_name_H-M   'P 1'
#
loop_
_entity.id
_entity.type
_entity.pdbx_description
1 polymer ?
#
loop_
_entity_poly.entity_id
_entity_poly.type
_entity_poly.pdbx_seq_one_letter_code
_entity_poly.pdbx_strand_id
1 'polypeptide(L)'
;SIQLQAANGAICTLSLSFNNDGPLGTYFRYIGDTGTYLARYDDLYTGKEEKIDVSHVAVSMNGIELQDREFFAAIKEGREPNSSIAQVLPCYQVLHDLEQQLNG
;
A
#
# COMPACT_ATOMS: atom_id res chain seq x y z
N SER A 1 -12.60 -0.02 11.39
CA SER A 1 -12.12 -0.79 10.23
C SER A 1 -12.92 -0.45 8.99
N ILE A 2 -12.31 -0.63 7.84
CA ILE A 2 -12.90 -0.39 6.52
C ILE A 2 -12.85 -1.70 5.76
N GLN A 3 -13.93 -2.03 5.05
CA GLN A 3 -13.99 -3.18 4.17
C GLN A 3 -14.29 -2.72 2.74
N LEU A 4 -13.48 -3.16 1.80
CA LEU A 4 -13.58 -2.80 0.39
C LEU A 4 -13.66 -4.08 -0.45
N GLN A 5 -14.48 -4.06 -1.48
CA GLN A 5 -14.55 -5.13 -2.48
C GLN A 5 -14.08 -4.56 -3.83
N ALA A 6 -13.09 -5.21 -4.42
CA ALA A 6 -12.62 -4.86 -5.77
C ALA A 6 -13.53 -5.48 -6.84
N ALA A 7 -13.49 -4.93 -8.06
CA ALA A 7 -14.31 -5.39 -9.18
C ALA A 7 -14.08 -6.87 -9.55
N ASN A 8 -12.89 -7.41 -9.28
CA ASN A 8 -12.55 -8.82 -9.47
C ASN A 8 -13.01 -9.74 -8.33
N GLY A 9 -13.74 -9.21 -7.33
CA GLY A 9 -14.23 -9.95 -6.18
C GLY A 9 -13.28 -10.04 -4.99
N ALA A 10 -12.06 -9.52 -5.09
CA ALA A 10 -11.14 -9.49 -3.96
C ALA A 10 -11.68 -8.61 -2.83
N ILE A 11 -11.49 -9.04 -1.60
CA ILE A 11 -11.92 -8.31 -0.40
C ILE A 11 -10.68 -7.82 0.35
N CYS A 12 -10.66 -6.54 0.65
CA CYS A 12 -9.64 -5.92 1.48
C CYS A 12 -10.27 -5.45 2.80
N THR A 13 -9.65 -5.80 3.91
CA THR A 13 -10.02 -5.28 5.22
C THR A 13 -8.86 -4.45 5.76
N LEU A 14 -9.12 -3.19 6.04
CA LEU A 14 -8.19 -2.26 6.65
C LEU A 14 -8.62 -1.96 8.08
N SER A 15 -7.74 -2.25 9.03
CA SER A 15 -7.93 -1.90 10.43
C SER A 15 -6.82 -0.97 10.88
N LEU A 16 -7.19 0.19 11.43
CA LEU A 16 -6.26 1.20 11.91
C LEU A 16 -6.49 1.43 13.39
N SER A 17 -5.41 1.54 14.15
CA SER A 17 -5.42 1.97 15.53
C SER A 17 -4.24 2.89 15.79
N PHE A 18 -4.52 4.03 16.40
CA PHE A 18 -3.50 4.96 16.91
C PHE A 18 -3.26 4.77 18.41
N ASN A 19 -4.07 3.95 19.07
CA ASN A 19 -3.93 3.58 20.47
C ASN A 19 -3.20 2.25 20.58
N ASN A 20 -1.90 2.30 20.35
CA ASN A 20 -1.02 1.14 20.32
C ASN A 20 0.07 1.27 21.40
N ASP A 21 0.28 0.19 22.14
CA ASP A 21 1.39 0.07 23.08
C ASP A 21 2.56 -0.63 22.37
N GLY A 22 3.59 0.15 22.02
CA GLY A 22 4.75 -0.31 21.27
C GLY A 22 5.01 0.47 19.98
N PRO A 23 5.97 0.04 19.17
CA PRO A 23 6.30 0.73 17.93
C PRO A 23 5.11 0.72 16.96
N LEU A 24 4.86 1.87 16.34
CA LEU A 24 3.93 1.95 15.22
C LEU A 24 4.48 1.14 14.05
N GLY A 25 3.61 0.40 13.38
CA GLY A 25 4.01 -0.40 12.25
C GLY A 25 2.87 -0.79 11.34
N THR A 26 3.25 -1.30 10.19
CA THR A 26 2.31 -1.81 9.21
C THR A 26 2.43 -3.33 9.12
N TYR A 27 1.29 -3.98 8.99
CA TYR A 27 1.18 -5.40 8.78
C TYR A 27 0.18 -5.64 7.67
N PHE A 28 0.62 -6.26 6.59
CA PHE A 28 -0.24 -6.66 5.49
C PHE A 28 -0.24 -8.17 5.35
N ARG A 29 -1.42 -8.74 5.16
CA ARG A 29 -1.57 -10.14 4.80
C ARG A 29 -2.31 -10.23 3.49
N TYR A 30 -1.69 -10.83 2.50
CA TYR A 30 -2.28 -11.17 1.22
C TYR A 30 -2.59 -12.66 1.18
N ILE A 31 -3.81 -13.00 0.82
CA ILE A 31 -4.25 -14.39 0.62
C ILE A 31 -4.82 -14.48 -0.79
N GLY A 32 -4.19 -15.26 -1.63
CA GLY A 32 -4.59 -15.45 -3.02
C GLY A 32 -4.45 -16.89 -3.47
N ASP A 33 -4.92 -17.16 -4.67
CA ASP A 33 -4.93 -18.51 -5.26
C ASP A 33 -3.52 -19.08 -5.44
N THR A 34 -2.54 -18.22 -5.66
CA THR A 34 -1.14 -18.60 -5.90
C THR A 34 -0.27 -18.61 -4.64
N GLY A 35 -0.79 -18.17 -3.52
CA GLY A 35 -0.06 -18.18 -2.26
C GLY A 35 -0.56 -17.17 -1.24
N THR A 36 0.03 -17.26 -0.06
CA THR A 36 -0.17 -16.32 1.05
C THR A 36 1.15 -15.63 1.37
N TYR A 37 1.09 -14.33 1.56
CA TYR A 37 2.25 -13.50 1.88
C TYR A 37 1.96 -12.59 3.05
N LEU A 38 3.00 -12.33 3.85
CA LEU A 38 2.94 -11.45 5.01
C LEU A 38 4.01 -10.37 4.84
N ALA A 39 3.63 -9.11 4.85
CA ALA A 39 4.57 -8.00 4.89
C ALA A 39 4.54 -7.34 6.27
N ARG A 40 5.69 -7.23 6.90
CA ARG A 40 5.90 -6.56 8.19
C ARG A 40 7.03 -5.56 8.03
N TYR A 41 6.70 -4.27 8.06
CA TYR A 41 7.65 -3.20 7.72
C TYR A 41 8.29 -3.46 6.35
N ASP A 42 9.61 -3.60 6.30
CA ASP A 42 10.39 -3.84 5.08
C ASP A 42 10.63 -5.34 4.81
N ASP A 43 10.12 -6.22 5.66
CA ASP A 43 10.29 -7.67 5.55
C ASP A 43 9.08 -8.33 4.89
N LEU A 44 9.35 -9.29 4.02
CA LEU A 44 8.34 -10.12 3.36
C LEU A 44 8.51 -11.59 3.76
N TYR A 45 7.40 -12.26 4.02
CA TYR A 45 7.35 -13.67 4.42
C TYR A 45 6.33 -14.44 3.59
N THR A 46 6.54 -15.75 3.47
CA THR A 46 5.51 -16.68 3.00
C THR A 46 4.41 -16.84 4.06
N GLY A 47 3.29 -17.46 3.69
CA GLY A 47 2.23 -17.83 4.64
C GLY A 47 2.67 -18.80 5.75
N LYS A 48 3.81 -19.45 5.59
CA LYS A 48 4.47 -20.30 6.61
C LYS A 48 5.49 -19.55 7.46
N GLU A 49 5.53 -18.22 7.34
CA GLU A 49 6.46 -17.34 8.06
C GLU A 49 7.94 -17.53 7.68
N GLU A 50 8.22 -18.10 6.51
CA GLU A 50 9.57 -18.19 5.96
C GLU A 50 9.91 -16.85 5.30
N LYS A 51 11.04 -16.24 5.69
CA LYS A 51 11.47 -14.94 5.15
C LYS A 51 11.85 -15.06 3.68
N ILE A 52 11.33 -14.14 2.87
CA ILE A 52 11.67 -14.01 1.46
C ILE A 52 12.78 -12.97 1.33
N ASP A 53 13.82 -13.29 0.58
CA ASP A 53 14.90 -12.34 0.29
C ASP A 53 14.41 -11.27 -0.69
N VAL A 54 14.32 -10.04 -0.19
CA VAL A 54 13.97 -8.83 -0.95
C VAL A 54 15.13 -7.84 -1.02
N SER A 55 16.36 -8.29 -0.72
CA SER A 55 17.54 -7.42 -0.71
C SER A 55 17.84 -6.77 -2.07
N HIS A 56 17.35 -7.35 -3.16
CA HIS A 56 17.46 -6.84 -4.52
C HIS A 56 16.40 -5.79 -4.87
N VAL A 57 15.41 -5.59 -4.01
CA VAL A 57 14.34 -4.58 -4.21
C VAL A 57 14.81 -3.26 -3.62
N ALA A 58 14.78 -2.20 -4.42
CA ALA A 58 15.07 -0.87 -3.91
C ALA A 58 13.90 -0.43 -3.01
N VAL A 59 14.16 -0.39 -1.72
CA VAL A 59 13.24 0.13 -0.71
C VAL A 59 13.88 1.30 0.03
N SER A 60 13.08 2.28 0.39
CA SER A 60 13.47 3.28 1.37
C SER A 60 12.45 3.32 2.48
N MET A 61 12.88 3.53 3.71
CA MET A 61 12.03 3.48 4.92
C MET A 61 10.74 4.30 4.82
N ASN A 62 10.73 5.37 4.03
CA ASN A 62 9.57 6.24 3.86
C ASN A 62 9.18 6.50 2.40
N GLY A 63 9.88 5.89 1.45
CA GLY A 63 9.64 6.06 0.01
C GLY A 63 10.02 7.42 -0.58
N ILE A 64 10.48 8.38 0.22
CA ILE A 64 10.73 9.76 -0.24
C ILE A 64 11.80 9.79 -1.33
N GLU A 65 12.91 9.09 -1.14
CA GLU A 65 13.99 9.06 -2.15
C GLU A 65 13.49 8.48 -3.48
N LEU A 66 12.73 7.41 -3.44
CA LEU A 66 12.16 6.77 -4.64
C LEU A 66 11.14 7.69 -5.33
N GLN A 67 10.32 8.38 -4.55
CA GLN A 67 9.38 9.37 -5.05
C GLN A 67 10.08 10.52 -5.77
N ASP A 68 11.12 11.07 -5.16
CA ASP A 68 11.87 12.19 -5.74
C ASP A 68 12.60 11.75 -7.02
N ARG A 69 13.23 10.58 -7.01
CA ARG A 69 13.87 10.00 -8.21
C ARG A 69 12.89 9.83 -9.35
N GLU A 70 11.70 9.28 -9.07
CA GLU A 70 10.64 9.11 -10.07
C GLU A 70 10.17 10.45 -10.62
N PHE A 71 9.97 11.44 -9.77
CA PHE A 71 9.54 12.77 -10.19
C PHE A 71 10.56 13.43 -11.14
N PHE A 72 11.84 13.43 -10.78
CA PHE A 72 12.89 13.99 -11.63
C PHE A 72 13.09 13.20 -12.92
N ALA A 73 12.98 11.87 -12.89
CA ALA A 73 13.05 11.04 -14.08
C ALA A 73 11.89 11.36 -15.04
N ALA A 74 10.68 11.48 -14.52
CA ALA A 74 9.50 11.82 -15.32
C ALA A 74 9.65 13.18 -16.01
N ILE A 75 10.16 14.21 -15.31
CA ILE A 75 10.44 15.53 -15.91
C ILE A 75 11.47 15.39 -17.05
N LYS A 76 12.59 14.69 -16.80
CA LYS A 76 13.66 14.52 -17.77
C LYS A 76 13.20 13.76 -19.02
N GLU A 77 12.34 12.78 -18.85
CA GLU A 77 11.83 11.92 -19.92
C GLU A 77 10.55 12.47 -20.59
N GLY A 78 9.99 13.56 -20.06
CA GLY A 78 8.75 14.17 -20.58
C GLY A 78 7.53 13.26 -20.48
N ARG A 79 7.46 12.41 -19.45
CA ARG A 79 6.35 11.48 -19.21
C ARG A 79 5.59 11.82 -17.93
N GLU A 80 4.40 11.25 -17.80
CA GLU A 80 3.64 11.29 -16.57
C GLU A 80 4.39 10.51 -15.46
N PRO A 81 4.58 11.10 -14.25
CA PRO A 81 5.15 10.36 -13.13
C PRO A 81 4.18 9.32 -12.59
N ASN A 82 4.72 8.26 -12.00
CA ASN A 82 3.92 7.36 -11.18
C ASN A 82 3.29 8.14 -10.02
N SER A 83 2.11 7.76 -9.62
CA SER A 83 1.35 8.46 -8.59
C SER A 83 1.03 9.93 -8.94
N SER A 84 0.86 10.24 -10.22
CA SER A 84 0.33 11.53 -10.66
C SER A 84 -1.07 11.79 -10.08
N ILE A 85 -1.51 13.04 -10.14
CA ILE A 85 -2.88 13.42 -9.70
C ILE A 85 -3.94 12.55 -10.37
N ALA A 86 -3.82 12.31 -11.67
CA ALA A 86 -4.77 11.48 -12.41
C ALA A 86 -4.79 10.02 -11.91
N GLN A 87 -3.63 9.47 -11.57
CA GLN A 87 -3.52 8.09 -11.07
C GLN A 87 -4.02 7.92 -9.63
N VAL A 88 -3.86 8.93 -8.77
CA VAL A 88 -4.30 8.85 -7.36
C VAL A 88 -5.73 9.31 -7.13
N LEU A 89 -6.33 10.02 -8.08
CA LEU A 89 -7.70 10.53 -7.97
C LEU A 89 -8.73 9.45 -7.59
N PRO A 90 -8.69 8.22 -8.12
CA PRO A 90 -9.60 7.15 -7.69
C PRO A 90 -9.51 6.83 -6.20
N CYS A 91 -8.32 6.92 -5.60
CA CYS A 91 -8.16 6.71 -4.15
C CYS A 91 -8.85 7.81 -3.34
N TYR A 92 -8.73 9.06 -3.77
CA TYR A 92 -9.43 10.18 -3.13
C TYR A 92 -10.95 10.09 -3.28
N GLN A 93 -11.43 9.56 -4.40
CA GLN A 93 -12.87 9.31 -4.58
C GLN A 93 -13.38 8.27 -3.57
N VAL A 94 -12.65 7.17 -3.38
CA VAL A 94 -13.00 6.15 -2.37
C VAL A 94 -13.02 6.77 -0.96
N LEU A 95 -12.02 7.59 -0.63
CA LEU A 95 -11.98 8.27 0.67
C LEU A 95 -13.17 9.21 0.87
N HIS A 96 -13.55 9.96 -0.16
CA HIS A 96 -14.73 10.83 -0.14
C HIS A 96 -16.01 10.02 0.09
N ASP A 97 -16.19 8.92 -0.64
CA ASP A 97 -17.37 8.07 -0.52
C ASP A 97 -17.47 7.45 0.90
N LEU A 98 -16.34 7.06 1.49
CA LEU A 98 -16.27 6.58 2.87
C LEU A 98 -16.65 7.68 3.88
N GLU A 99 -16.16 8.90 3.68
CA GLU A 99 -16.52 10.06 4.51
C GLU A 99 -18.03 10.33 4.47
N GLN A 100 -18.63 10.28 3.28
CA GLN A 100 -20.08 10.45 3.13
C GLN A 100 -20.86 9.35 3.86
N GLN A 101 -20.40 8.10 3.83
CA GLN A 101 -21.03 7.01 4.58
C GLN A 101 -20.95 7.18 6.10
N LEU A 102 -19.86 7.77 6.59
CA LEU A 102 -19.69 8.04 8.04
C LEU A 102 -20.56 9.20 8.52
N ASN A 103 -20.79 10.19 7.67
CA ASN A 103 -21.52 11.43 8.01
C ASN A 103 -23.01 11.37 7.60
N GLY A 104 -23.38 10.37 6.87
CA GLY A 104 -24.77 10.11 6.44
C GLY A 104 -25.51 9.19 7.40
#